data_12245c4d767ae76539c0e4d6536bbbcf
#
_entry.id   12245c4d767ae76539c0e4d6536bbbcf
#
_cell.length_a   1.000
_cell.length_b   1.000
_cell.length_c   1.000
_cell.angle_alpha   90.00
_cell.angle_beta   90.00
_cell.angle_gamma   90.00
#
_symmetry.space_group_name_H-M   'P 1'
#
loop_
_entity.id
_entity.type
_entity.pdbx_description
1 polymer ?
#
loop_
_entity_poly.entity_id
_entity_poly.type
_entity_poly.pdbx_seq_one_letter_code
_entity_poly.pdbx_strand_id
1 'polypeptide(L)'
;MKKHLRSPSKPRQKAKPRHAVTGIRPLLSSRTLAARVKALGRAISRDYRGRSLTLVCVLKGAAVFFADLARAIEVPVELEFIGVSSYANSTETSGEVRISTDVSRPLAGKDVLLVEDIVDTGLTADFLVSLLQARNPRSVAVCTLLEKPSRARTRVDIAYRGFVIPDVFVVGYGLDFAERWRNLPYLGVVRAPRKRS
;
A
#
# COMPACT_ATOMS: atom_id res chain seq x y z
N MET A 1 54.65 -5.49 -35.22
CA MET A 1 53.83 -5.01 -34.12
C MET A 1 52.61 -4.26 -34.68
N LYS A 2 51.40 -4.88 -34.71
CA LYS A 2 50.16 -4.24 -35.19
C LYS A 2 49.33 -3.86 -33.94
N LYS A 3 49.13 -2.55 -33.70
CA LYS A 3 48.28 -2.01 -32.66
C LYS A 3 46.82 -2.15 -33.06
N HIS A 4 46.05 -2.97 -32.32
CA HIS A 4 44.57 -3.00 -32.45
C HIS A 4 44.00 -1.77 -31.74
N LEU A 5 43.45 -0.83 -32.53
CA LEU A 5 42.62 0.26 -32.05
C LEU A 5 41.22 -0.31 -31.65
N ARG A 6 40.88 -0.18 -30.36
CA ARG A 6 39.52 -0.48 -29.84
C ARG A 6 38.58 0.65 -30.29
N SER A 7 37.51 0.26 -30.99
CA SER A 7 36.41 1.16 -31.34
C SER A 7 35.65 1.64 -30.08
N PRO A 8 35.22 2.91 -30.03
CA PRO A 8 34.47 3.43 -28.89
C PRO A 8 33.09 2.77 -28.80
N SER A 9 32.74 2.30 -27.60
CA SER A 9 31.44 1.69 -27.29
C SER A 9 30.32 2.72 -27.41
N LYS A 10 29.28 2.40 -28.22
CA LYS A 10 28.06 3.20 -28.32
C LYS A 10 27.39 3.41 -26.95
N PRO A 11 26.86 4.62 -26.67
CA PRO A 11 26.20 4.88 -25.41
C PRO A 11 24.97 3.96 -25.26
N ARG A 12 24.86 3.28 -24.10
CA ARG A 12 23.70 2.44 -23.72
C ARG A 12 22.44 3.30 -23.74
N GLN A 13 21.58 3.09 -24.70
CA GLN A 13 20.23 3.64 -24.67
C GLN A 13 19.53 3.19 -23.39
N LYS A 14 19.05 4.16 -22.58
CA LYS A 14 18.21 3.90 -21.42
C LYS A 14 16.98 3.12 -21.88
N ALA A 15 16.86 1.87 -21.48
CA ALA A 15 15.70 1.04 -21.80
C ALA A 15 14.42 1.74 -21.32
N LYS A 16 13.47 1.99 -22.22
CA LYS A 16 12.13 2.46 -21.87
C LYS A 16 11.51 1.42 -20.93
N PRO A 17 10.81 1.85 -19.85
CA PRO A 17 10.16 0.92 -18.94
C PRO A 17 9.17 0.05 -19.74
N ARG A 18 9.28 -1.28 -19.60
CA ARG A 18 8.50 -2.30 -20.34
C ARG A 18 6.97 -2.26 -20.09
N HIS A 19 6.48 -1.34 -19.26
CA HIS A 19 5.08 -1.27 -18.80
C HIS A 19 4.46 0.13 -18.97
N ALA A 20 4.76 0.84 -20.07
CA ALA A 20 4.02 2.05 -20.40
C ALA A 20 2.61 1.67 -20.89
N VAL A 21 1.66 1.53 -19.96
CA VAL A 21 0.25 1.34 -20.30
C VAL A 21 -0.30 2.66 -20.82
N THR A 22 -0.90 2.65 -22.01
CA THR A 22 -1.52 3.82 -22.64
C THR A 22 -2.64 4.35 -21.71
N GLY A 23 -2.55 5.60 -21.28
CA GLY A 23 -3.56 6.24 -20.41
C GLY A 23 -3.24 6.32 -18.91
N ILE A 24 -2.15 5.73 -18.42
CA ILE A 24 -1.69 5.86 -17.04
C ILE A 24 -0.47 6.80 -17.00
N ARG A 25 -0.59 7.89 -16.23
CA ARG A 25 0.51 8.83 -15.99
C ARG A 25 1.19 8.49 -14.65
N PRO A 26 2.51 8.20 -14.63
CA PRO A 26 3.22 7.96 -13.38
C PRO A 26 3.05 9.11 -12.38
N LEU A 27 2.73 8.77 -11.12
CA LEU A 27 2.64 9.68 -9.99
C LEU A 27 3.84 9.50 -9.05
N LEU A 28 4.12 8.26 -8.64
CA LEU A 28 5.25 7.89 -7.81
C LEU A 28 6.04 6.78 -8.49
N SER A 29 7.35 6.98 -8.68
CA SER A 29 8.22 5.98 -9.29
C SER A 29 8.47 4.79 -8.34
N SER A 30 8.84 3.63 -8.89
CA SER A 30 9.26 2.46 -8.11
C SER A 30 10.42 2.77 -7.16
N ARG A 31 11.36 3.61 -7.60
CA ARG A 31 12.49 4.07 -6.76
C ARG A 31 12.01 4.90 -5.56
N THR A 32 11.05 5.81 -5.78
CA THR A 32 10.47 6.65 -4.73
C THR A 32 9.73 5.79 -3.70
N LEU A 33 8.93 4.82 -4.19
CA LEU A 33 8.21 3.86 -3.34
C LEU A 33 9.20 3.05 -2.49
N ALA A 34 10.21 2.43 -3.12
CA ALA A 34 11.19 1.62 -2.42
C ALA A 34 11.96 2.40 -1.34
N ALA A 35 12.33 3.66 -1.62
CA ALA A 35 12.99 4.52 -0.64
C ALA A 35 12.09 4.81 0.57
N ARG A 36 10.79 5.08 0.34
CA ARG A 36 9.83 5.34 1.42
C ARG A 36 9.55 4.10 2.24
N VAL A 37 9.36 2.94 1.60
CA VAL A 37 9.14 1.66 2.29
C VAL A 37 10.33 1.33 3.22
N LYS A 38 11.56 1.50 2.76
CA LYS A 38 12.75 1.34 3.61
C LYS A 38 12.76 2.31 4.79
N ALA A 39 12.33 3.56 4.59
CA ALA A 39 12.24 4.54 5.68
C ALA A 39 11.19 4.15 6.72
N LEU A 40 10.01 3.68 6.27
CA LEU A 40 8.96 3.16 7.14
C LEU A 40 9.45 1.92 7.91
N GLY A 41 10.07 0.96 7.25
CA GLY A 41 10.62 -0.25 7.87
C GLY A 41 11.60 0.07 9.00
N ARG A 42 12.54 1.02 8.77
CA ARG A 42 13.47 1.48 9.82
C ARG A 42 12.77 2.14 11.00
N ALA A 43 11.76 2.98 10.75
CA ALA A 43 10.99 3.63 11.82
C ALA A 43 10.25 2.59 12.67
N ILE A 44 9.53 1.67 12.02
CA ILE A 44 8.83 0.57 12.70
C ILE A 44 9.81 -0.30 13.49
N SER A 45 10.93 -0.70 12.90
CA SER A 45 11.96 -1.51 13.56
C SER A 45 12.50 -0.86 14.83
N ARG A 46 12.71 0.46 14.81
CA ARG A 46 13.15 1.21 15.98
C ARG A 46 12.08 1.23 17.08
N ASP A 47 10.83 1.52 16.70
CA ASP A 47 9.73 1.75 17.64
C ASP A 47 9.22 0.44 18.27
N TYR A 48 9.43 -0.70 17.58
CA TYR A 48 9.07 -2.04 18.08
C TYR A 48 10.26 -2.90 18.50
N ARG A 49 11.43 -2.29 18.75
CA ARG A 49 12.61 -3.03 19.21
C ARG A 49 12.34 -3.77 20.51
N GLY A 50 12.65 -5.07 20.55
CA GLY A 50 12.43 -5.94 21.71
C GLY A 50 10.97 -6.33 21.95
N ARG A 51 10.08 -6.07 20.99
CA ARG A 51 8.65 -6.39 21.04
C ARG A 51 8.27 -7.35 19.92
N SER A 52 7.25 -8.18 20.17
CA SER A 52 6.64 -9.00 19.11
C SER A 52 5.61 -8.16 18.36
N LEU A 53 5.74 -8.09 17.04
CA LEU A 53 4.86 -7.30 16.18
C LEU A 53 4.09 -8.20 15.21
N THR A 54 2.78 -8.08 15.18
CA THR A 54 1.92 -8.73 14.19
C THR A 54 1.51 -7.71 13.14
N LEU A 55 1.90 -7.93 11.89
CA LEU A 55 1.45 -7.14 10.74
C LEU A 55 0.15 -7.74 10.20
N VAL A 56 -0.88 -6.92 10.05
CA VAL A 56 -2.17 -7.33 9.45
C VAL A 56 -2.35 -6.63 8.12
N CYS A 57 -2.27 -7.39 7.03
CA CYS A 57 -2.44 -6.90 5.65
C CYS A 57 -3.92 -6.78 5.29
N VAL A 58 -4.34 -5.63 4.80
CA VAL A 58 -5.69 -5.48 4.23
C VAL A 58 -5.67 -5.90 2.75
N LEU A 59 -6.34 -7.00 2.46
CA LEU A 59 -6.42 -7.57 1.12
C LEU A 59 -7.47 -6.82 0.27
N LYS A 60 -7.26 -6.71 -1.07
CA LYS A 60 -6.09 -7.19 -1.87
C LYS A 60 -5.06 -6.08 -2.08
N GLY A 61 -5.47 -4.82 -1.98
CA GLY A 61 -4.70 -3.66 -2.41
C GLY A 61 -3.35 -3.51 -1.72
N ALA A 62 -3.32 -3.73 -0.40
CA ALA A 62 -2.09 -3.58 0.38
C ALA A 62 -1.04 -4.69 0.15
N ALA A 63 -1.37 -5.80 -0.50
CA ALA A 63 -0.53 -7.00 -0.54
C ALA A 63 0.91 -6.75 -1.05
N VAL A 64 1.07 -5.91 -2.07
CA VAL A 64 2.40 -5.59 -2.64
C VAL A 64 3.21 -4.72 -1.68
N PHE A 65 2.60 -3.65 -1.17
CA PHE A 65 3.20 -2.78 -0.16
C PHE A 65 3.57 -3.55 1.11
N PHE A 66 2.65 -4.39 1.60
CA PHE A 66 2.84 -5.23 2.78
C PHE A 66 4.06 -6.15 2.65
N ALA A 67 4.20 -6.85 1.52
CA ALA A 67 5.32 -7.75 1.28
C ALA A 67 6.67 -7.00 1.27
N ASP A 68 6.72 -5.81 0.69
CA ASP A 68 7.93 -4.99 0.68
C ASP A 68 8.21 -4.39 2.07
N LEU A 69 7.18 -3.95 2.79
CA LEU A 69 7.30 -3.40 4.15
C LEU A 69 7.80 -4.48 5.13
N ALA A 70 7.20 -5.68 5.10
CA ALA A 70 7.60 -6.79 5.98
C ALA A 70 9.09 -7.13 5.82
N ARG A 71 9.61 -7.11 4.58
CA ARG A 71 11.04 -7.34 4.29
C ARG A 71 11.94 -6.17 4.67
N ALA A 72 11.38 -4.97 4.84
CA ALA A 72 12.12 -3.78 5.26
C ALA A 72 12.15 -3.60 6.78
N ILE A 73 11.36 -4.36 7.53
CA ILE A 73 11.35 -4.37 8.99
C ILE A 73 12.41 -5.37 9.48
N GLU A 74 13.27 -4.95 10.42
CA GLU A 74 14.39 -5.74 10.90
C GLU A 74 14.09 -6.53 12.18
N VAL A 75 12.98 -6.22 12.89
CA VAL A 75 12.52 -7.01 14.03
C VAL A 75 11.68 -8.20 13.56
N PRO A 76 11.63 -9.32 14.32
CA PRO A 76 10.75 -10.45 13.98
C PRO A 76 9.30 -10.01 13.91
N VAL A 77 8.58 -10.44 12.85
CA VAL A 77 7.18 -10.13 12.64
C VAL A 77 6.36 -11.39 12.37
N GLU A 78 5.14 -11.41 12.89
CA GLU A 78 4.10 -12.34 12.44
C GLU A 78 3.28 -11.69 11.33
N LEU A 79 2.83 -12.49 10.36
CA LEU A 79 2.04 -11.99 9.23
C LEU A 79 0.63 -12.56 9.29
N GLU A 80 -0.36 -11.68 9.27
CA GLU A 80 -1.78 -12.00 9.20
C GLU A 80 -2.45 -11.22 8.06
N PHE A 81 -3.61 -11.69 7.64
CA PHE A 81 -4.33 -11.11 6.52
C PHE A 81 -5.80 -10.91 6.88
N ILE A 82 -6.35 -9.77 6.48
CA ILE A 82 -7.77 -9.49 6.61
C ILE A 82 -8.31 -9.02 5.26
N GLY A 83 -9.41 -9.59 4.83
CA GLY A 83 -10.09 -9.20 3.59
C GLY A 83 -11.37 -8.49 3.91
N VAL A 84 -11.64 -7.37 3.23
CA VAL A 84 -12.89 -6.65 3.31
C VAL A 84 -13.51 -6.49 1.93
N SER A 85 -14.83 -6.55 1.87
CA SER A 85 -15.61 -6.24 0.68
C SER A 85 -16.65 -5.17 1.01
N SER A 86 -16.76 -4.17 0.14
CA SER A 86 -17.88 -3.23 0.18
C SER A 86 -19.04 -3.79 -0.66
N TYR A 87 -20.24 -3.73 -0.14
CA TYR A 87 -21.43 -4.10 -0.93
C TYR A 87 -21.69 -3.03 -2.00
N ALA A 88 -21.41 -3.38 -3.27
CA ALA A 88 -21.61 -2.49 -4.43
C ALA A 88 -22.99 -2.67 -5.10
N ASN A 89 -23.99 -3.27 -4.43
CA ASN A 89 -25.26 -3.66 -5.07
C ASN A 89 -26.45 -2.77 -4.73
N SER A 90 -26.29 -1.61 -4.11
CA SER A 90 -27.36 -0.62 -4.01
C SER A 90 -26.87 0.76 -4.43
N THR A 91 -27.75 1.51 -5.07
CA THR A 91 -27.53 2.90 -5.50
C THR A 91 -27.31 3.87 -4.33
N GLU A 92 -27.39 3.38 -3.10
CA GLU A 92 -27.02 4.07 -1.87
C GLU A 92 -25.84 3.35 -1.21
N THR A 93 -24.74 4.06 -1.03
CA THR A 93 -23.55 3.59 -0.31
C THR A 93 -23.88 3.50 1.17
N SER A 94 -24.38 2.36 1.64
CA SER A 94 -24.67 2.10 3.06
C SER A 94 -23.41 2.10 3.94
N GLY A 95 -22.23 2.10 3.36
CA GLY A 95 -20.97 2.09 4.11
C GLY A 95 -20.70 0.77 4.85
N GLU A 96 -21.50 -0.26 4.63
CA GLU A 96 -21.35 -1.55 5.29
C GLU A 96 -20.09 -2.26 4.79
N VAL A 97 -19.10 -2.42 5.67
CA VAL A 97 -17.87 -3.17 5.43
C VAL A 97 -18.08 -4.60 5.89
N ARG A 98 -17.90 -5.56 5.00
CA ARG A 98 -18.02 -6.99 5.30
C ARG A 98 -16.65 -7.66 5.28
N ILE A 99 -16.37 -8.49 6.28
CA ILE A 99 -15.15 -9.31 6.32
C ILE A 99 -15.34 -10.51 5.40
N SER A 100 -14.43 -10.66 4.44
CA SER A 100 -14.36 -11.82 3.52
C SER A 100 -13.29 -12.83 3.95
N THR A 101 -12.25 -12.37 4.64
CA THR A 101 -11.16 -13.19 5.19
C THR A 101 -10.77 -12.59 6.53
N ASP A 102 -10.64 -13.41 7.56
CA ASP A 102 -10.27 -12.96 8.89
C ASP A 102 -8.88 -13.45 9.29
N VAL A 103 -8.25 -12.80 10.28
CA VAL A 103 -6.97 -13.23 10.85
C VAL A 103 -7.07 -14.64 11.42
N SER A 104 -6.04 -15.43 11.21
CA SER A 104 -6.03 -16.86 11.55
C SER A 104 -5.61 -17.15 13.00
N ARG A 105 -4.93 -16.21 13.66
CA ARG A 105 -4.35 -16.37 14.98
C ARG A 105 -4.90 -15.36 15.99
N PRO A 106 -4.95 -15.71 17.31
CA PRO A 106 -5.31 -14.77 18.36
C PRO A 106 -4.38 -13.56 18.39
N LEU A 107 -4.97 -12.38 18.59
CA LEU A 107 -4.23 -11.10 18.69
C LEU A 107 -4.07 -10.62 20.14
N ALA A 108 -4.68 -11.32 21.11
CA ALA A 108 -4.65 -10.93 22.53
C ALA A 108 -3.21 -10.72 23.02
N GLY A 109 -2.95 -9.56 23.63
CA GLY A 109 -1.66 -9.18 24.18
C GLY A 109 -0.55 -8.85 23.17
N LYS A 110 -0.83 -8.91 21.84
CA LYS A 110 0.14 -8.60 20.78
C LYS A 110 0.11 -7.12 20.41
N ASP A 111 1.24 -6.61 19.93
CA ASP A 111 1.27 -5.34 19.23
C ASP A 111 0.87 -5.58 17.76
N VAL A 112 -0.14 -4.89 17.30
CA VAL A 112 -0.73 -5.06 15.97
C VAL A 112 -0.47 -3.82 15.12
N LEU A 113 0.03 -4.01 13.90
CA LEU A 113 0.15 -2.96 12.88
C LEU A 113 -0.74 -3.31 11.68
N LEU A 114 -1.85 -2.57 11.55
CA LEU A 114 -2.73 -2.64 10.38
C LEU A 114 -2.03 -1.97 9.19
N VAL A 115 -1.88 -2.69 8.08
CA VAL A 115 -1.19 -2.21 6.88
C VAL A 115 -2.18 -2.06 5.73
N GLU A 116 -2.38 -0.81 5.31
CA GLU A 116 -3.30 -0.39 4.24
C GLU A 116 -2.54 0.16 3.04
N ASP A 117 -3.11 -0.02 1.85
CA ASP A 117 -2.61 0.63 0.63
C ASP A 117 -3.00 2.11 0.58
N ILE A 118 -4.23 2.43 0.96
CA ILE A 118 -4.74 3.80 0.93
C ILE A 118 -5.80 4.06 2.00
N VAL A 119 -5.62 5.13 2.77
CA VAL A 119 -6.67 5.72 3.60
C VAL A 119 -7.29 6.85 2.79
N ASP A 120 -8.49 6.60 2.25
CA ASP A 120 -9.29 7.55 1.46
C ASP A 120 -10.32 8.26 2.35
N THR A 121 -11.49 7.66 2.60
CA THR A 121 -12.51 8.22 3.49
C THR A 121 -12.23 7.96 4.97
N GLY A 122 -11.37 7.02 5.29
CA GLY A 122 -11.07 6.56 6.64
C GLY A 122 -12.01 5.48 7.18
N LEU A 123 -13.20 5.28 6.59
CA LEU A 123 -14.23 4.39 7.12
C LEU A 123 -13.75 2.94 7.27
N THR A 124 -13.06 2.41 6.26
CA THR A 124 -12.53 1.03 6.31
C THR A 124 -11.48 0.87 7.41
N ALA A 125 -10.53 1.79 7.47
CA ALA A 125 -9.46 1.73 8.47
C ALA A 125 -10.00 1.87 9.90
N ASP A 126 -10.95 2.78 10.14
CA ASP A 126 -11.63 2.98 11.43
C ASP A 126 -12.39 1.72 11.87
N PHE A 127 -13.18 1.13 10.96
CA PHE A 127 -13.86 -0.14 11.20
C PHE A 127 -12.88 -1.26 11.57
N LEU A 128 -11.78 -1.40 10.81
CA LEU A 128 -10.79 -2.45 11.05
C LEU A 128 -10.02 -2.22 12.34
N VAL A 129 -9.67 -0.99 12.69
CA VAL A 129 -9.04 -0.67 13.98
C VAL A 129 -9.95 -1.07 15.13
N SER A 130 -11.23 -0.69 15.09
CA SER A 130 -12.23 -1.06 16.11
C SER A 130 -12.38 -2.57 16.23
N LEU A 131 -12.46 -3.29 15.11
CA LEU A 131 -12.55 -4.73 15.05
C LEU A 131 -11.34 -5.43 15.68
N LEU A 132 -10.12 -4.95 15.35
CA LEU A 132 -8.89 -5.52 15.89
C LEU A 132 -8.73 -5.21 17.37
N GLN A 133 -9.12 -4.01 17.83
CA GLN A 133 -9.13 -3.64 19.26
C GLN A 133 -10.05 -4.53 20.11
N ALA A 134 -11.20 -4.94 19.57
CA ALA A 134 -12.11 -5.86 20.23
C ALA A 134 -11.51 -7.26 20.53
N ARG A 135 -10.34 -7.57 19.96
CA ARG A 135 -9.59 -8.84 20.18
C ARG A 135 -8.53 -8.74 21.27
N ASN A 136 -8.60 -7.69 22.10
CA ASN A 136 -7.71 -7.45 23.23
C ASN A 136 -6.19 -7.48 22.89
N PRO A 137 -5.74 -6.86 21.80
CA PRO A 137 -4.32 -6.66 21.54
C PRO A 137 -3.72 -5.72 22.59
N ARG A 138 -2.38 -5.71 22.73
CA ARG A 138 -1.69 -4.72 23.56
C ARG A 138 -1.78 -3.32 22.94
N SER A 139 -1.66 -3.24 21.62
CA SER A 139 -1.81 -2.01 20.86
C SER A 139 -2.27 -2.30 19.44
N VAL A 140 -2.96 -1.31 18.82
CA VAL A 140 -3.25 -1.29 17.39
C VAL A 140 -2.74 0.03 16.84
N ALA A 141 -1.90 -0.01 15.81
CA ALA A 141 -1.43 1.14 15.07
C ALA A 141 -1.74 0.97 13.57
N VAL A 142 -1.78 2.07 12.81
CA VAL A 142 -2.04 2.06 11.37
C VAL A 142 -0.81 2.50 10.60
N CYS A 143 -0.43 1.70 9.60
CA CYS A 143 0.53 2.04 8.56
C CYS A 143 -0.18 2.08 7.21
N THR A 144 -0.11 3.20 6.52
CA THR A 144 -0.68 3.32 5.16
C THR A 144 0.35 3.79 4.15
N LEU A 145 0.30 3.26 2.94
CA LEU A 145 1.14 3.76 1.84
C LEU A 145 0.67 5.13 1.38
N LEU A 146 -0.64 5.30 1.21
CA LEU A 146 -1.25 6.53 0.69
C LEU A 146 -2.31 7.07 1.65
N GLU A 147 -2.42 8.40 1.69
CA GLU A 147 -3.52 9.10 2.36
C GLU A 147 -4.07 10.19 1.46
N LYS A 148 -5.41 10.36 1.46
CA LYS A 148 -6.14 11.45 0.81
C LYS A 148 -6.90 12.28 1.85
N PRO A 149 -6.26 13.24 2.52
CA PRO A 149 -6.90 14.00 3.60
C PRO A 149 -8.16 14.77 3.16
N SER A 150 -8.21 15.19 1.87
CA SER A 150 -9.37 15.92 1.33
C SER A 150 -10.64 15.09 1.21
N ARG A 151 -10.52 13.75 1.32
CA ARG A 151 -11.65 12.82 1.25
C ARG A 151 -12.07 12.27 2.61
N ALA A 152 -11.31 12.57 3.66
CA ALA A 152 -11.54 12.02 5.00
C ALA A 152 -12.96 12.36 5.51
N ARG A 153 -13.70 11.34 5.89
CA ARG A 153 -15.00 11.41 6.59
C ARG A 153 -14.87 11.05 8.06
N THR A 154 -13.89 10.18 8.37
CA THR A 154 -13.53 9.75 9.71
C THR A 154 -12.04 9.98 9.91
N ARG A 155 -11.67 10.44 11.11
CA ARG A 155 -10.28 10.63 11.50
C ARG A 155 -9.68 9.29 11.89
N VAL A 156 -8.63 8.90 11.21
CA VAL A 156 -7.81 7.73 11.54
C VAL A 156 -6.47 8.21 12.06
N ASP A 157 -6.03 7.68 13.19
CA ASP A 157 -4.67 7.94 13.70
C ASP A 157 -3.66 7.08 12.93
N ILE A 158 -2.97 7.69 11.98
CA ILE A 158 -1.99 7.03 11.11
C ILE A 158 -0.60 7.21 11.73
N ALA A 159 -0.11 6.16 12.42
CA ALA A 159 1.21 6.14 13.04
C ALA A 159 2.34 6.18 12.01
N TYR A 160 2.18 5.49 10.89
CA TYR A 160 3.18 5.42 9.82
C TYR A 160 2.54 5.72 8.48
N ARG A 161 2.90 6.86 7.91
CA ARG A 161 2.35 7.37 6.65
C ARG A 161 3.39 7.34 5.55
N GLY A 162 3.05 6.72 4.40
CA GLY A 162 3.87 6.74 3.20
C GLY A 162 3.85 8.12 2.51
N PHE A 163 2.76 8.41 1.82
CA PHE A 163 2.62 9.63 1.03
C PHE A 163 1.21 10.22 1.20
N VAL A 164 1.15 11.55 1.24
CA VAL A 164 -0.10 12.29 1.04
C VAL A 164 -0.26 12.56 -0.46
N ILE A 165 -1.42 12.24 -1.01
CA ILE A 165 -1.72 12.48 -2.42
C ILE A 165 -3.00 13.30 -2.59
N PRO A 166 -3.16 14.06 -3.69
CA PRO A 166 -4.41 14.73 -4.03
C PRO A 166 -5.53 13.72 -4.33
N ASP A 167 -6.77 14.19 -4.44
CA ASP A 167 -7.90 13.36 -4.82
C ASP A 167 -7.85 12.99 -6.31
N VAL A 168 -7.06 11.97 -6.61
CA VAL A 168 -6.90 11.38 -7.94
C VAL A 168 -7.07 9.87 -7.86
N PHE A 169 -7.55 9.26 -8.93
CA PHE A 169 -7.65 7.80 -9.00
C PHE A 169 -6.31 7.20 -9.36
N VAL A 170 -5.76 6.36 -8.47
CA VAL A 170 -4.43 5.77 -8.61
C VAL A 170 -4.51 4.25 -8.78
N VAL A 171 -3.57 3.70 -9.54
CA VAL A 171 -3.38 2.27 -9.79
C VAL A 171 -1.90 1.90 -9.73
N GLY A 172 -1.64 0.63 -9.58
CA GLY A 172 -0.29 0.07 -9.50
C GLY A 172 0.17 -0.17 -8.07
N TYR A 173 1.24 -0.90 -7.91
CA TYR A 173 1.84 -1.27 -6.63
C TYR A 173 0.82 -1.87 -5.64
N GLY A 174 -0.08 -2.72 -6.16
CA GLY A 174 -1.17 -3.35 -5.42
C GLY A 174 -2.55 -2.77 -5.69
N LEU A 175 -2.67 -1.45 -5.94
CA LEU A 175 -3.94 -0.80 -6.25
C LEU A 175 -4.40 -1.12 -7.68
N ASP A 176 -5.73 -1.20 -7.88
CA ASP A 176 -6.32 -1.59 -9.14
C ASP A 176 -7.37 -0.62 -9.68
N PHE A 177 -7.75 -0.87 -10.93
CA PHE A 177 -8.99 -0.44 -11.55
C PHE A 177 -9.62 -1.63 -12.28
N ALA A 178 -10.79 -2.07 -11.84
CA ALA A 178 -11.50 -3.24 -12.37
C ALA A 178 -10.59 -4.51 -12.41
N GLU A 179 -9.95 -4.81 -11.27
CA GLU A 179 -9.02 -5.94 -11.05
C GLU A 179 -7.75 -5.92 -11.94
N ARG A 180 -7.43 -4.78 -12.57
CA ARG A 180 -6.25 -4.63 -13.45
C ARG A 180 -5.22 -3.70 -12.83
N TRP A 181 -3.96 -3.81 -13.29
CA TRP A 181 -2.81 -2.94 -13.00
C TRP A 181 -2.21 -3.04 -11.60
N ARG A 182 -2.66 -3.93 -10.72
CA ARG A 182 -1.99 -4.19 -9.43
C ARG A 182 -0.51 -4.51 -9.56
N ASN A 183 -0.10 -5.09 -10.69
CA ASN A 183 1.27 -5.54 -11.00
C ASN A 183 2.21 -4.45 -11.51
N LEU A 184 1.76 -3.20 -11.67
CA LEU A 184 2.66 -2.11 -12.06
C LEU A 184 3.65 -1.83 -10.92
N PRO A 185 4.96 -1.67 -11.20
CA PRO A 185 5.97 -1.45 -10.16
C PRO A 185 6.01 0.01 -9.66
N TYR A 186 5.07 0.84 -10.08
CA TYR A 186 4.94 2.25 -9.75
C TYR A 186 3.47 2.60 -9.50
N LEU A 187 3.21 3.74 -8.90
CA LEU A 187 1.86 4.30 -8.80
C LEU A 187 1.62 5.28 -9.95
N GLY A 188 0.49 5.13 -10.62
CA GLY A 188 0.07 6.01 -11.71
C GLY A 188 -1.37 6.48 -11.55
N VAL A 189 -1.65 7.65 -12.12
CA VAL A 189 -3.00 8.22 -12.20
C VAL A 189 -3.67 7.75 -13.48
N VAL A 190 -4.88 7.19 -13.35
CA VAL A 190 -5.73 6.84 -14.49
C VAL A 190 -6.35 8.13 -15.03
N ARG A 191 -6.13 8.42 -16.31
CA ARG A 191 -6.85 9.49 -16.98
C ARG A 191 -8.28 9.03 -17.23
N ALA A 192 -9.25 9.75 -16.73
CA ALA A 192 -10.64 9.56 -17.15
C ALA A 192 -10.70 9.69 -18.69
N PRO A 193 -11.45 8.82 -19.40
CA PRO A 193 -11.67 8.98 -20.83
C PRO A 193 -12.25 10.37 -21.08
N ARG A 194 -11.63 11.16 -21.98
CA ARG A 194 -12.22 12.43 -22.44
C ARG A 194 -13.59 12.08 -23.01
N LYS A 195 -14.67 12.63 -22.44
CA LYS A 195 -15.96 12.63 -23.13
C LYS A 195 -15.72 13.25 -24.50
N ARG A 196 -15.91 12.46 -25.55
CA ARG A 196 -15.99 13.03 -26.90
C ARG A 196 -17.24 13.89 -26.93
N SER A 197 -17.04 15.19 -27.10
CA SER A 197 -18.08 16.17 -27.41
C SER A 197 -18.68 15.81 -28.76
#